data_1250c4ef6fef8c195d79e8f76799d546
#
_entry.id   1250c4ef6fef8c195d79e8f76799d546
#
_cell.length_a   1.000
_cell.length_b   1.000
_cell.length_c   1.000
_cell.angle_alpha   90.00
_cell.angle_beta   90.00
_cell.angle_gamma   90.00
#
_symmetry.space_group_name_H-M   'P 1'
#
loop_
_entity.id
_entity.type
_entity.pdbx_description
1 polymer ?
#
loop_
_entity_poly.entity_id
_entity_poly.type
_entity_poly.pdbx_seq_one_letter_code
_entity_poly.pdbx_strand_id
1 'polypeptide(L)'
;VGFYGSLVGGLAYMLSGPIAGYASPGHDGKLFVSSLLPLTLWMIVRGIRDNRPWSWGMLALTIGLAVLSPHPQLLQYMLLVSGAFALFLAFNPGTNGTKLPGKAVLTRLGRALGAVAVGFAMGAIQYASVMKYVDWSPRAGGKGYEHAVSYSMPIEELLNAVVPQFTGILDNYWGRNAIHFHSEYAGVAVLVLAGAGMFAAAAANRRFRWFWLGTFGVSLLWTLGGFTPFYQIIY
;
A
#
# COMPACT_ATOMS: atom_id res chain seq x y z
N VAL A 1 6.95 17.07 8.99
CA VAL A 1 8.25 16.50 8.60
C VAL A 1 9.01 17.59 7.87
N GLY A 2 10.28 17.85 8.27
CA GLY A 2 11.12 18.83 7.60
C GLY A 2 11.61 18.35 6.24
N PHE A 3 12.19 19.25 5.44
CA PHE A 3 12.67 18.96 4.08
C PHE A 3 13.58 17.72 4.01
N TYR A 4 14.59 17.65 4.87
CA TYR A 4 15.52 16.50 4.88
C TYR A 4 14.85 15.18 5.21
N GLY A 5 13.92 15.17 6.16
CA GLY A 5 13.17 13.95 6.48
C GLY A 5 12.27 13.50 5.33
N SER A 6 11.67 14.43 4.60
CA SER A 6 10.88 14.12 3.40
C SER A 6 11.75 13.60 2.26
N LEU A 7 12.94 14.19 2.06
CA LEU A 7 13.90 13.76 1.05
C LEU A 7 14.40 12.34 1.33
N VAL A 8 14.85 12.08 2.57
CA VAL A 8 15.31 10.74 2.98
C VAL A 8 14.20 9.71 2.84
N GLY A 9 12.98 10.02 3.29
CA GLY A 9 11.85 9.11 3.16
C GLY A 9 11.47 8.83 1.70
N GLY A 10 11.50 9.85 0.85
CA GLY A 10 11.25 9.69 -0.59
C GLY A 10 12.30 8.82 -1.28
N LEU A 11 13.58 9.07 -1.02
CA LEU A 11 14.68 8.26 -1.56
C LEU A 11 14.61 6.82 -1.03
N ALA A 12 14.34 6.63 0.26
CA ALA A 12 14.19 5.31 0.85
C ALA A 12 13.06 4.51 0.19
N TYR A 13 11.94 5.17 -0.14
CA TYR A 13 10.84 4.53 -0.85
C TYR A 13 11.21 4.18 -2.30
N MET A 14 11.74 5.15 -3.05
CA MET A 14 12.09 4.97 -4.47
C MET A 14 13.18 3.92 -4.70
N LEU A 15 14.16 3.85 -3.81
CA LEU A 15 15.32 2.97 -3.92
C LEU A 15 15.16 1.67 -3.10
N SER A 16 13.95 1.40 -2.57
CA SER A 16 13.70 0.17 -1.83
C SER A 16 13.78 -1.06 -2.74
N GLY A 17 14.20 -2.20 -2.17
CA GLY A 17 14.28 -3.46 -2.88
C GLY A 17 12.99 -3.88 -3.58
N PRO A 18 11.81 -3.77 -2.92
CA PRO A 18 10.53 -4.06 -3.60
C PRO A 18 10.28 -3.21 -4.85
N ILE A 19 10.56 -1.91 -4.82
CA ILE A 19 10.38 -1.05 -6.01
C ILE A 19 11.35 -1.43 -7.12
N ALA A 20 12.63 -1.62 -6.79
CA ALA A 20 13.63 -2.10 -7.76
C ALA A 20 13.29 -3.51 -8.28
N GLY A 21 12.82 -4.37 -7.38
CA GLY A 21 12.42 -5.74 -7.68
C GLY A 21 11.22 -5.84 -8.63
N TYR A 22 10.35 -4.85 -8.71
CA TYR A 22 9.28 -4.82 -9.71
C TYR A 22 9.76 -4.44 -11.10
N ALA A 23 10.78 -3.59 -11.20
CA ALA A 23 11.32 -3.16 -12.46
C ALA A 23 12.08 -4.28 -13.19
N SER A 24 12.86 -5.08 -12.46
CA SER A 24 13.73 -6.11 -13.04
C SER A 24 12.98 -7.18 -13.87
N PRO A 25 11.88 -7.81 -13.37
CA PRO A 25 11.12 -8.80 -14.13
C PRO A 25 10.01 -8.18 -15.01
N GLY A 26 9.97 -6.87 -15.19
CA GLY A 26 8.96 -6.20 -16.01
C GLY A 26 7.56 -6.18 -15.38
N HIS A 27 7.45 -6.11 -14.07
CA HIS A 27 6.17 -5.98 -13.36
C HIS A 27 5.68 -4.52 -13.33
N ASP A 28 5.59 -3.90 -14.51
CA ASP A 28 5.28 -2.48 -14.68
C ASP A 28 3.99 -2.05 -13.98
N GLY A 29 2.96 -2.89 -14.01
CA GLY A 29 1.70 -2.61 -13.32
C GLY A 29 1.86 -2.50 -11.80
N LYS A 30 2.72 -3.32 -11.19
CA LYS A 30 3.04 -3.23 -9.76
C LYS A 30 3.80 -1.95 -9.46
N LEU A 31 4.83 -1.66 -10.25
CA LEU A 31 5.65 -0.46 -10.12
C LEU A 31 4.79 0.80 -10.25
N PHE A 32 3.92 0.84 -11.25
CA PHE A 32 3.06 1.99 -11.53
C PHE A 32 2.10 2.28 -10.36
N VAL A 33 1.34 1.29 -9.89
CA VAL A 33 0.44 1.48 -8.73
C VAL A 33 1.20 1.86 -7.47
N SER A 34 2.34 1.21 -7.21
CA SER A 34 3.17 1.53 -6.05
C SER A 34 3.66 2.97 -6.07
N SER A 35 4.07 3.50 -7.22
CA SER A 35 4.51 4.90 -7.35
C SER A 35 3.40 5.91 -7.06
N LEU A 36 2.13 5.54 -7.28
CA LEU A 36 0.97 6.40 -7.01
C LEU A 36 0.55 6.43 -5.54
N LEU A 37 0.95 5.44 -4.72
CA LEU A 37 0.56 5.37 -3.31
C LEU A 37 0.96 6.62 -2.49
N PRO A 38 2.20 7.12 -2.52
CA PRO A 38 2.57 8.32 -1.77
C PRO A 38 1.77 9.55 -2.17
N LEU A 39 1.49 9.70 -3.47
CA LEU A 39 0.67 10.79 -3.99
C LEU A 39 -0.78 10.69 -3.49
N THR A 40 -1.36 9.49 -3.50
CA THR A 40 -2.70 9.22 -2.97
C THR A 40 -2.80 9.61 -1.49
N LEU A 41 -1.84 9.19 -0.67
CA LEU A 41 -1.81 9.52 0.76
C LEU A 41 -1.67 11.03 0.98
N TRP A 42 -0.84 11.70 0.18
CA TRP A 42 -0.68 13.15 0.24
C TRP A 42 -1.97 13.89 -0.10
N MET A 43 -2.68 13.48 -1.17
CA MET A 43 -3.95 14.08 -1.54
C MET A 43 -5.01 13.94 -0.44
N ILE A 44 -5.03 12.78 0.22
CA ILE A 44 -5.92 12.52 1.37
C ILE A 44 -5.61 13.48 2.53
N VAL A 45 -4.33 13.70 2.86
CA VAL A 45 -3.95 14.68 3.89
C VAL A 45 -4.44 16.08 3.51
N ARG A 46 -4.16 16.51 2.27
CA ARG A 46 -4.57 17.83 1.76
C ARG A 46 -6.09 18.02 1.76
N GLY A 47 -6.84 16.98 1.41
CA GLY A 47 -8.30 17.03 1.41
C GLY A 47 -8.90 16.99 2.81
N ILE A 48 -8.46 16.04 3.66
CA ILE A 48 -9.06 15.82 4.97
C ILE A 48 -8.54 16.82 6.01
N ARG A 49 -7.26 17.14 6.04
CA ARG A 49 -6.69 18.04 7.03
C ARG A 49 -6.76 19.50 6.61
N ASP A 50 -6.28 19.77 5.41
CA ASP A 50 -6.10 21.15 4.94
C ASP A 50 -7.34 21.69 4.21
N ASN A 51 -8.36 20.82 3.98
CA ASN A 51 -9.59 21.14 3.25
C ASN A 51 -9.34 21.78 1.86
N ARG A 52 -8.31 21.32 1.17
CA ARG A 52 -7.96 21.82 -0.17
C ARG A 52 -8.86 21.18 -1.23
N PRO A 53 -9.72 21.92 -1.93
CA PRO A 53 -10.69 21.34 -2.87
C PRO A 53 -10.02 20.66 -4.08
N TRP A 54 -8.91 21.20 -4.57
CA TRP A 54 -8.16 20.64 -5.71
C TRP A 54 -7.61 19.22 -5.43
N SER A 55 -7.39 18.88 -4.16
CA SER A 55 -6.88 17.55 -3.80
C SER A 55 -7.85 16.43 -4.15
N TRP A 56 -9.15 16.69 -4.21
CA TRP A 56 -10.14 15.69 -4.59
C TRP A 56 -10.08 15.34 -6.08
N GLY A 57 -9.87 16.36 -6.94
CA GLY A 57 -9.65 16.13 -8.36
C GLY A 57 -8.35 15.38 -8.63
N MET A 58 -7.27 15.74 -7.93
CA MET A 58 -6.00 15.02 -8.03
C MET A 58 -6.09 13.60 -7.47
N LEU A 59 -6.86 13.38 -6.41
CA LEU A 59 -7.13 12.04 -5.88
C LEU A 59 -7.87 11.20 -6.92
N ALA A 60 -8.92 11.75 -7.54
CA ALA A 60 -9.65 11.07 -8.60
C ALA A 60 -8.74 10.68 -9.77
N LEU A 61 -7.90 11.61 -10.23
CA LEU A 61 -6.91 11.35 -11.29
C LEU A 61 -5.94 10.24 -10.89
N THR A 62 -5.40 10.29 -9.69
CA THR A 62 -4.44 9.28 -9.18
C THR A 62 -5.09 7.90 -9.11
N ILE A 63 -6.33 7.81 -8.61
CA ILE A 63 -7.08 6.55 -8.59
C ILE A 63 -7.40 6.08 -10.01
N GLY A 64 -7.81 6.99 -10.91
CA GLY A 64 -8.07 6.66 -12.32
C GLY A 64 -6.85 6.07 -13.02
N LEU A 65 -5.68 6.66 -12.83
CA LEU A 65 -4.42 6.14 -13.35
C LEU A 65 -4.09 4.75 -12.75
N ALA A 66 -4.36 4.55 -11.47
CA ALA A 66 -4.15 3.25 -10.83
C ALA A 66 -5.14 2.18 -11.32
N VAL A 67 -6.40 2.55 -11.62
CA VAL A 67 -7.40 1.65 -12.24
C VAL A 67 -6.99 1.25 -13.65
N LEU A 68 -6.40 2.16 -14.41
CA LEU A 68 -5.88 1.90 -15.75
C LEU A 68 -4.60 1.03 -15.74
N SER A 69 -3.96 0.86 -14.59
CA SER A 69 -2.81 -0.03 -14.45
C SER A 69 -3.26 -1.50 -14.44
N PRO A 70 -2.53 -2.41 -15.12
CA PRO A 70 -2.91 -3.82 -15.22
C PRO A 70 -2.63 -4.62 -13.94
N HIS A 71 -2.83 -4.03 -12.75
CA HIS A 71 -2.60 -4.73 -11.47
C HIS A 71 -3.69 -4.45 -10.41
N PRO A 72 -4.89 -5.05 -10.55
CA PRO A 72 -6.03 -4.78 -9.67
C PRO A 72 -5.78 -5.13 -8.20
N GLN A 73 -4.94 -6.13 -7.90
CA GLN A 73 -4.61 -6.51 -6.52
C GLN A 73 -3.85 -5.40 -5.77
N LEU A 74 -2.83 -4.78 -6.39
CA LEU A 74 -2.14 -3.66 -5.76
C LEU A 74 -3.02 -2.41 -5.66
N LEU A 75 -3.90 -2.19 -6.63
CA LEU A 75 -4.92 -1.15 -6.51
C LEU A 75 -5.80 -1.38 -5.27
N GLN A 76 -6.25 -2.62 -5.03
CA GLN A 76 -7.01 -2.98 -3.85
C GLN A 76 -6.25 -2.65 -2.56
N TYR A 77 -4.98 -3.02 -2.47
CA TYR A 77 -4.14 -2.73 -1.29
C TYR A 77 -3.93 -1.23 -1.10
N MET A 78 -3.71 -0.50 -2.18
CA MET A 78 -3.61 0.97 -2.15
C MET A 78 -4.89 1.60 -1.60
N LEU A 79 -6.07 1.13 -2.05
CA LEU A 79 -7.36 1.63 -1.59
C LEU A 79 -7.62 1.29 -0.12
N LEU A 80 -7.28 0.09 0.35
CA LEU A 80 -7.44 -0.32 1.75
C LEU A 80 -6.60 0.55 2.68
N VAL A 81 -5.30 0.71 2.39
CA VAL A 81 -4.40 1.55 3.20
C VAL A 81 -4.84 3.01 3.14
N SER A 82 -5.19 3.52 1.97
CA SER A 82 -5.63 4.90 1.78
C SER A 82 -6.95 5.19 2.48
N GLY A 83 -7.90 4.25 2.43
CA GLY A 83 -9.18 4.34 3.12
C GLY A 83 -9.00 4.33 4.64
N ALA A 84 -8.20 3.40 5.17
CA ALA A 84 -7.87 3.35 6.59
C ALA A 84 -7.19 4.66 7.05
N PHE A 85 -6.28 5.19 6.24
CA PHE A 85 -5.61 6.46 6.53
C PHE A 85 -6.58 7.66 6.49
N ALA A 86 -7.51 7.68 5.54
CA ALA A 86 -8.55 8.70 5.46
C ALA A 86 -9.43 8.70 6.72
N LEU A 87 -9.88 7.53 7.16
CA LEU A 87 -10.64 7.36 8.39
C LEU A 87 -9.81 7.80 9.62
N PHE A 88 -8.57 7.35 9.72
CA PHE A 88 -7.67 7.75 10.78
C PHE A 88 -7.57 9.29 10.87
N LEU A 89 -7.32 9.96 9.74
CA LEU A 89 -7.21 11.42 9.69
C LEU A 89 -8.54 12.10 10.04
N ALA A 90 -9.67 11.58 9.61
CA ALA A 90 -10.97 12.20 9.85
C ALA A 90 -11.38 12.15 11.32
N PHE A 91 -11.11 11.05 12.02
CA PHE A 91 -11.56 10.84 13.40
C PHE A 91 -10.54 11.22 14.48
N ASN A 92 -9.25 11.29 14.14
CA ASN A 92 -8.23 11.67 15.11
C ASN A 92 -7.95 13.18 15.08
N PRO A 93 -7.57 13.79 16.21
CA PRO A 93 -7.17 15.18 16.23
C PRO A 93 -5.95 15.43 15.37
N GLY A 94 -5.85 16.63 14.79
CA GLY A 94 -4.67 17.12 14.10
C GLY A 94 -3.48 17.32 15.04
N THR A 95 -2.36 17.74 14.48
CA THR A 95 -1.17 18.13 15.28
C THR A 95 -1.45 19.23 16.28
N ASN A 96 -2.46 20.08 16.00
CA ASN A 96 -2.93 21.16 16.88
C ASN A 96 -3.87 20.67 17.99
N GLY A 97 -4.10 19.36 18.13
CA GLY A 97 -5.02 18.78 19.09
C GLY A 97 -6.51 18.94 18.76
N THR A 98 -6.88 19.64 17.68
CA THR A 98 -8.28 19.89 17.30
C THR A 98 -8.86 18.74 16.50
N LYS A 99 -10.08 18.31 16.89
CA LYS A 99 -10.88 17.33 16.12
C LYS A 99 -11.71 18.04 15.05
N LEU A 100 -11.97 17.34 13.95
CA LEU A 100 -12.92 17.83 12.95
C LEU A 100 -14.36 17.75 13.50
N PRO A 101 -15.21 18.76 13.24
CA PRO A 101 -16.64 18.66 13.51
C PRO A 101 -17.26 17.50 12.71
N GLY A 102 -18.27 16.82 13.25
CA GLY A 102 -18.90 15.67 12.62
C GLY A 102 -19.38 15.92 11.18
N LYS A 103 -19.97 17.10 10.93
CA LYS A 103 -20.36 17.53 9.59
C LYS A 103 -19.16 17.61 8.62
N ALA A 104 -18.02 18.11 9.09
CA ALA A 104 -16.80 18.18 8.27
C ALA A 104 -16.23 16.78 8.01
N VAL A 105 -16.27 15.87 8.99
CA VAL A 105 -15.88 14.47 8.81
C VAL A 105 -16.70 13.83 7.69
N LEU A 106 -18.02 13.89 7.77
CA LEU A 106 -18.92 13.31 6.79
C LEU A 106 -18.69 13.90 5.38
N THR A 107 -18.62 15.23 5.29
CA THR A 107 -18.41 15.92 4.00
C THR A 107 -17.07 15.55 3.36
N ARG A 108 -15.98 15.50 4.13
CA ARG A 108 -14.64 15.22 3.60
C ARG A 108 -14.48 13.75 3.22
N LEU A 109 -15.02 12.83 4.02
CA LEU A 109 -15.06 11.41 3.66
C LEU A 109 -15.96 11.16 2.43
N GLY A 110 -17.11 11.83 2.35
CA GLY A 110 -17.97 11.77 1.18
C GLY A 110 -17.27 12.26 -0.10
N ARG A 111 -16.50 13.35 -0.01
CA ARG A 111 -15.68 13.83 -1.15
C ARG A 111 -14.57 12.85 -1.51
N ALA A 112 -13.93 12.21 -0.53
CA ALA A 112 -12.94 11.18 -0.79
C ALA A 112 -13.56 9.99 -1.54
N LEU A 113 -14.72 9.49 -1.10
CA LEU A 113 -15.45 8.43 -1.80
C LEU A 113 -15.90 8.87 -3.20
N GLY A 114 -16.37 10.10 -3.36
CA GLY A 114 -16.69 10.67 -4.67
C GLY A 114 -15.50 10.72 -5.61
N ALA A 115 -14.31 11.11 -5.10
CA ALA A 115 -13.07 11.09 -5.86
C ALA A 115 -12.68 9.67 -6.31
N VAL A 116 -12.84 8.67 -5.43
CA VAL A 116 -12.60 7.25 -5.78
C VAL A 116 -13.60 6.82 -6.87
N ALA A 117 -14.89 7.13 -6.73
CA ALA A 117 -15.90 6.79 -7.72
C ALA A 117 -15.62 7.41 -9.10
N VAL A 118 -15.21 8.68 -9.14
CA VAL A 118 -14.78 9.35 -10.38
C VAL A 118 -13.52 8.69 -10.96
N GLY A 119 -12.54 8.33 -10.13
CA GLY A 119 -11.35 7.60 -10.56
C GLY A 119 -11.70 6.25 -11.22
N PHE A 120 -12.60 5.48 -10.63
CA PHE A 120 -13.09 4.24 -11.24
C PHE A 120 -13.85 4.49 -12.54
N ALA A 121 -14.67 5.55 -12.61
CA ALA A 121 -15.38 5.92 -13.82
C ALA A 121 -14.42 6.27 -14.97
N MET A 122 -13.28 6.90 -14.70
CA MET A 122 -12.24 7.18 -15.70
C MET A 122 -11.65 5.92 -16.33
N GLY A 123 -11.50 4.84 -15.56
CA GLY A 123 -10.97 3.56 -16.03
C GLY A 123 -12.06 2.53 -16.41
N ALA A 124 -13.35 2.89 -16.32
CA ALA A 124 -14.45 1.95 -16.40
C ALA A 124 -14.49 1.13 -17.71
N ILE A 125 -14.19 1.75 -18.83
CA ILE A 125 -14.21 1.07 -20.15
C ILE A 125 -13.18 -0.06 -20.19
N GLN A 126 -11.95 0.22 -19.76
CA GLN A 126 -10.90 -0.79 -19.71
C GLN A 126 -11.24 -1.87 -18.69
N TYR A 127 -11.66 -1.48 -17.48
CA TYR A 127 -11.98 -2.41 -16.40
C TYR A 127 -13.13 -3.35 -16.77
N ALA A 128 -14.21 -2.84 -17.34
CA ALA A 128 -15.32 -3.65 -17.79
C ALA A 128 -14.94 -4.65 -18.90
N SER A 129 -14.08 -4.24 -19.82
CA SER A 129 -13.55 -5.12 -20.88
C SER A 129 -12.70 -6.25 -20.31
N VAL A 130 -11.83 -5.94 -19.35
CA VAL A 130 -10.99 -6.93 -18.65
C VAL A 130 -11.85 -7.91 -17.86
N MET A 131 -12.89 -7.43 -17.16
CA MET A 131 -13.80 -8.30 -16.40
C MET A 131 -14.52 -9.30 -17.31
N LYS A 132 -14.98 -8.88 -18.48
CA LYS A 132 -15.56 -9.80 -19.47
C LYS A 132 -14.55 -10.81 -20.02
N TYR A 133 -13.30 -10.39 -20.20
CA TYR A 133 -12.22 -11.28 -20.64
C TYR A 133 -11.87 -12.37 -19.63
N VAL A 134 -12.06 -12.10 -18.32
CA VAL A 134 -11.78 -13.09 -17.25
C VAL A 134 -12.56 -14.39 -17.48
N ASP A 135 -13.81 -14.31 -17.96
CA ASP A 135 -14.65 -15.49 -18.22
C ASP A 135 -14.07 -16.44 -19.29
N TRP A 136 -13.22 -15.90 -20.17
CA TRP A 136 -12.53 -16.63 -21.25
C TRP A 136 -11.08 -16.99 -20.90
N SER A 137 -10.63 -16.65 -19.71
CA SER A 137 -9.26 -16.85 -19.27
C SER A 137 -9.14 -18.10 -18.39
N PRO A 138 -7.90 -18.61 -18.15
CA PRO A 138 -7.65 -19.67 -17.17
C PRO A 138 -8.07 -19.32 -15.74
N ARG A 139 -8.54 -18.12 -15.50
CA ARG A 139 -9.04 -17.62 -14.20
C ARG A 139 -10.58 -17.70 -14.09
N ALA A 140 -11.26 -18.14 -15.14
CA ALA A 140 -12.71 -18.35 -15.11
C ALA A 140 -13.09 -19.35 -13.98
N GLY A 141 -14.17 -19.04 -13.25
CA GLY A 141 -14.67 -19.89 -12.17
C GLY A 141 -13.94 -19.76 -10.82
N GLY A 142 -12.99 -18.82 -10.69
CA GLY A 142 -12.20 -18.64 -9.46
C GLY A 142 -11.15 -19.73 -9.25
N LYS A 143 -10.21 -19.50 -8.36
CA LYS A 143 -9.08 -20.42 -8.12
C LYS A 143 -9.05 -21.04 -6.72
N GLY A 144 -9.92 -20.59 -5.81
CA GLY A 144 -10.01 -21.09 -4.45
C GLY A 144 -8.85 -20.65 -3.54
N TYR A 145 -8.95 -21.05 -2.27
CA TYR A 145 -8.03 -20.67 -1.20
C TYR A 145 -6.58 -21.07 -1.49
N GLU A 146 -6.35 -22.29 -1.95
CA GLU A 146 -5.01 -22.83 -2.24
C GLU A 146 -4.25 -21.95 -3.25
N HIS A 147 -4.95 -21.49 -4.28
CA HIS A 147 -4.34 -20.56 -5.24
C HIS A 147 -4.09 -19.18 -4.63
N ALA A 148 -4.97 -18.69 -3.77
CA ALA A 148 -4.81 -17.39 -3.12
C ALA A 148 -3.59 -17.34 -2.19
N VAL A 149 -3.24 -18.47 -1.57
CA VAL A 149 -2.08 -18.58 -0.66
C VAL A 149 -0.82 -19.14 -1.32
N SER A 150 -0.87 -19.54 -2.59
CA SER A 150 0.27 -20.20 -3.28
C SER A 150 1.55 -19.36 -3.34
N TYR A 151 1.43 -18.03 -3.27
CA TYR A 151 2.55 -17.09 -3.26
C TYR A 151 2.67 -16.34 -1.91
N SER A 152 2.24 -16.98 -0.82
CA SER A 152 2.46 -16.46 0.53
C SER A 152 3.95 -16.39 0.83
N MET A 153 4.37 -15.32 1.50
CA MET A 153 5.77 -15.12 1.88
C MET A 153 6.14 -16.07 3.04
N PRO A 154 7.08 -16.99 2.86
CA PRO A 154 7.57 -17.84 3.94
C PRO A 154 8.25 -17.02 5.04
N ILE A 155 8.21 -17.51 6.27
CA ILE A 155 8.74 -16.78 7.43
C ILE A 155 10.24 -16.51 7.30
N GLU A 156 11.00 -17.44 6.71
CA GLU A 156 12.43 -17.28 6.44
C GLU A 156 12.75 -16.10 5.52
N GLU A 157 11.84 -15.74 4.62
CA GLU A 157 12.02 -14.59 3.72
C GLU A 157 11.93 -13.24 4.43
N LEU A 158 11.41 -13.19 5.65
CA LEU A 158 11.44 -11.96 6.46
C LEU A 158 12.86 -11.44 6.69
N LEU A 159 13.84 -12.34 6.71
CA LEU A 159 15.24 -11.96 6.85
C LEU A 159 15.79 -11.25 5.61
N ASN A 160 15.19 -11.43 4.44
CA ASN A 160 15.56 -10.68 3.24
C ASN A 160 15.36 -9.17 3.41
N ALA A 161 14.45 -8.73 4.28
CA ALA A 161 14.26 -7.31 4.58
C ALA A 161 15.51 -6.66 5.21
N VAL A 162 16.33 -7.45 5.90
CA VAL A 162 17.53 -7.01 6.62
C VAL A 162 18.81 -7.42 5.90
N VAL A 163 18.88 -8.68 5.45
CA VAL A 163 20.04 -9.25 4.76
C VAL A 163 19.66 -9.48 3.31
N PRO A 164 20.24 -8.73 2.35
CA PRO A 164 19.89 -8.90 0.94
C PRO A 164 20.07 -10.36 0.49
N GLN A 165 19.07 -10.91 -0.16
CA GLN A 165 19.11 -12.26 -0.72
C GLN A 165 19.45 -13.37 0.31
N PHE A 166 19.03 -13.22 1.57
CA PHE A 166 19.27 -14.23 2.61
C PHE A 166 18.80 -15.61 2.18
N THR A 167 17.64 -15.71 1.56
CA THR A 167 17.08 -16.97 1.04
C THR A 167 17.57 -17.34 -0.36
N GLY A 168 18.44 -16.54 -0.96
CA GLY A 168 18.83 -16.70 -2.36
C GLY A 168 17.80 -16.18 -3.35
N ILE A 169 18.11 -16.24 -4.63
CA ILE A 169 17.24 -15.87 -5.75
C ILE A 169 17.42 -16.90 -6.87
N LEU A 170 16.35 -17.21 -7.58
CA LEU A 170 16.39 -18.14 -8.73
C LEU A 170 17.09 -19.48 -8.38
N ASP A 171 18.20 -19.78 -9.02
CA ASP A 171 18.91 -21.06 -8.88
C ASP A 171 19.49 -21.30 -7.49
N ASN A 172 19.74 -20.25 -6.71
CA ASN A 172 20.29 -20.33 -5.36
C ASN A 172 19.21 -20.23 -4.27
N TYR A 173 17.94 -20.15 -4.65
CA TYR A 173 16.86 -20.01 -3.72
C TYR A 173 16.61 -21.34 -2.96
N TRP A 174 16.60 -21.25 -1.62
CA TRP A 174 16.37 -22.40 -0.75
C TRP A 174 15.09 -22.31 0.10
N GLY A 175 14.33 -21.20 -0.02
CA GLY A 175 13.06 -21.01 0.68
C GLY A 175 11.93 -21.85 0.09
N ARG A 176 10.73 -21.70 0.66
CA ARG A 176 9.55 -22.52 0.32
C ARG A 176 8.62 -21.87 -0.73
N ASN A 177 8.98 -20.73 -1.29
CA ASN A 177 8.19 -20.09 -2.33
C ASN A 177 8.39 -20.81 -3.67
N ALA A 178 7.32 -20.93 -4.45
CA ALA A 178 7.40 -21.61 -5.75
C ALA A 178 8.28 -20.86 -6.75
N ILE A 179 8.28 -19.54 -6.68
CA ILE A 179 9.08 -18.65 -7.54
C ILE A 179 9.53 -17.47 -6.68
N HIS A 180 10.84 -17.24 -6.58
CA HIS A 180 11.41 -16.11 -5.88
C HIS A 180 12.43 -15.37 -6.76
N PHE A 181 12.05 -14.19 -7.25
CA PHE A 181 12.88 -13.35 -8.10
C PHE A 181 12.74 -11.84 -7.78
N HIS A 182 12.10 -11.52 -6.67
CA HIS A 182 11.97 -10.15 -6.17
C HIS A 182 12.92 -9.92 -5.00
N SER A 183 13.30 -8.67 -4.79
CA SER A 183 14.05 -8.27 -3.60
C SER A 183 13.12 -7.64 -2.58
N GLU A 184 13.04 -8.20 -1.39
CA GLU A 184 12.32 -7.65 -0.24
C GLU A 184 13.20 -6.77 0.64
N TYR A 185 14.43 -6.49 0.24
CA TYR A 185 15.37 -5.71 1.03
C TYR A 185 14.86 -4.30 1.30
N ALA A 186 14.57 -4.02 2.57
CA ALA A 186 14.06 -2.72 3.00
C ALA A 186 15.17 -1.68 3.23
N GLY A 187 16.41 -2.13 3.43
CA GLY A 187 17.53 -1.29 3.80
C GLY A 187 17.72 -1.19 5.32
N VAL A 188 18.86 -1.67 5.83
CA VAL A 188 19.16 -1.64 7.28
C VAL A 188 19.08 -0.22 7.84
N ALA A 189 19.63 0.78 7.14
CA ALA A 189 19.56 2.17 7.55
C ALA A 189 18.12 2.68 7.68
N VAL A 190 17.24 2.29 6.75
CA VAL A 190 15.81 2.66 6.77
C VAL A 190 15.12 2.02 7.97
N LEU A 191 15.39 0.74 8.25
CA LEU A 191 14.82 0.02 9.39
C LEU A 191 15.28 0.61 10.72
N VAL A 192 16.56 0.94 10.84
CA VAL A 192 17.13 1.60 12.04
C VAL A 192 16.50 2.98 12.25
N LEU A 193 16.39 3.79 11.20
CA LEU A 193 15.74 5.11 11.28
C LEU A 193 14.24 4.99 11.60
N ALA A 194 13.54 4.01 11.04
CA ALA A 194 12.14 3.74 11.37
C ALA A 194 11.99 3.33 12.84
N GLY A 195 12.83 2.42 13.33
CA GLY A 195 12.87 2.02 14.74
C GLY A 195 13.17 3.21 15.65
N ALA A 196 14.21 3.98 15.37
CA ALA A 196 14.56 5.18 16.13
C ALA A 196 13.40 6.19 16.15
N GLY A 197 12.73 6.40 15.01
CA GLY A 197 11.56 7.28 14.90
C GLY A 197 10.37 6.81 15.74
N MET A 198 10.21 5.50 15.91
CA MET A 198 9.16 4.93 16.76
C MET A 198 9.37 5.25 18.25
N PHE A 199 10.61 5.36 18.70
CA PHE A 199 10.93 5.66 20.09
C PHE A 199 11.11 7.17 20.34
N ALA A 200 11.75 7.89 19.41
CA ALA A 200 12.12 9.29 19.57
C ALA A 200 10.98 10.28 19.29
N ALA A 201 9.91 9.87 18.61
CA ALA A 201 8.84 10.78 18.23
C ALA A 201 8.06 11.28 19.46
N ALA A 202 7.79 12.59 19.50
CA ALA A 202 7.07 13.24 20.58
C ALA A 202 5.68 12.62 20.85
N ALA A 203 5.16 12.79 22.07
CA ALA A 203 3.85 12.28 22.50
C ALA A 203 2.70 12.72 21.56
N ALA A 204 2.79 13.92 20.96
CA ALA A 204 1.83 14.45 20.00
C ALA A 204 1.64 13.54 18.75
N ASN A 205 2.66 12.76 18.38
CA ASN A 205 2.61 11.87 17.23
C ASN A 205 2.29 10.40 17.61
N ARG A 206 2.00 10.12 18.87
CA ARG A 206 1.79 8.75 19.37
C ARG A 206 0.71 7.99 18.58
N ARG A 207 -0.44 8.62 18.31
CA ARG A 207 -1.53 7.96 17.55
C ARG A 207 -1.13 7.66 16.11
N PHE A 208 -0.41 8.57 15.47
CA PHE A 208 0.09 8.40 14.12
C PHE A 208 1.10 7.22 14.03
N ARG A 209 1.98 7.09 15.01
CA ARG A 209 2.90 5.95 15.11
C ARG A 209 2.16 4.63 15.23
N TRP A 210 1.20 4.55 16.16
CA TRP A 210 0.42 3.33 16.35
C TRP A 210 -0.42 2.97 15.14
N PHE A 211 -0.95 3.96 14.42
CA PHE A 211 -1.63 3.72 13.15
C PHE A 211 -0.72 3.04 12.14
N TRP A 212 0.48 3.57 11.90
CA TRP A 212 1.40 3.00 10.93
C TRP A 212 1.99 1.66 11.40
N LEU A 213 2.24 1.49 12.69
CA LEU A 213 2.68 0.21 13.23
C LEU A 213 1.58 -0.86 13.06
N GLY A 214 0.34 -0.52 13.33
CA GLY A 214 -0.81 -1.40 13.10
C GLY A 214 -0.98 -1.75 11.61
N THR A 215 -0.88 -0.75 10.73
CA THR A 215 -0.92 -0.95 9.27
C THR A 215 0.19 -1.89 8.82
N PHE A 216 1.43 -1.68 9.30
CA PHE A 216 2.56 -2.56 9.02
C PHE A 216 2.28 -3.99 9.52
N GLY A 217 1.82 -4.16 10.76
CA GLY A 217 1.51 -5.47 11.32
C GLY A 217 0.45 -6.22 10.52
N VAL A 218 -0.66 -5.55 10.15
CA VAL A 218 -1.72 -6.14 9.31
C VAL A 218 -1.17 -6.50 7.93
N SER A 219 -0.38 -5.61 7.30
CA SER A 219 0.22 -5.88 6.00
C SER A 219 1.18 -7.06 6.05
N LEU A 220 1.96 -7.20 7.13
CA LEU A 220 2.85 -8.33 7.33
C LEU A 220 2.08 -9.64 7.46
N LEU A 221 1.03 -9.68 8.30
CA LEU A 221 0.17 -10.86 8.45
C LEU A 221 -0.50 -11.23 7.11
N TRP A 222 -0.89 -10.24 6.32
CA TRP A 222 -1.44 -10.47 4.98
C TRP A 222 -0.41 -11.08 4.03
N THR A 223 0.82 -10.58 4.05
CA THR A 223 1.92 -11.08 3.21
C THR A 223 2.33 -12.51 3.57
N LEU A 224 2.32 -12.85 4.87
CA LEU A 224 2.54 -14.22 5.34
C LEU A 224 1.45 -15.21 4.91
N GLY A 225 0.28 -14.71 4.54
CA GLY A 225 -0.79 -15.49 3.89
C GLY A 225 -1.08 -16.82 4.56
N GLY A 226 -0.93 -17.92 3.83
CA GLY A 226 -1.18 -19.30 4.29
C GLY A 226 -0.26 -19.78 5.41
N PHE A 227 0.84 -19.08 5.72
CA PHE A 227 1.70 -19.39 6.87
C PHE A 227 1.12 -18.89 8.20
N THR A 228 0.00 -18.16 8.17
CA THR A 228 -0.70 -17.68 9.37
C THR A 228 -2.20 -17.93 9.26
N PRO A 229 -2.93 -18.15 10.38
CA PRO A 229 -4.38 -18.28 10.34
C PRO A 229 -5.11 -16.99 9.96
N PHE A 230 -4.42 -15.86 9.95
CA PHE A 230 -5.00 -14.54 9.62
C PHE A 230 -5.67 -14.54 8.25
N TYR A 231 -5.03 -15.13 7.24
CA TYR A 231 -5.56 -15.12 5.89
C TYR A 231 -6.86 -15.93 5.75
N GLN A 232 -7.02 -17.00 6.56
CA GLN A 232 -8.26 -17.79 6.59
C GLN A 232 -9.46 -16.99 7.12
N ILE A 233 -9.22 -15.98 7.97
CA ILE A 233 -10.28 -15.14 8.54
C ILE A 233 -10.78 -14.09 7.53
N ILE A 234 -9.91 -13.65 6.61
CA ILE A 234 -10.22 -12.56 5.67
C ILE A 234 -10.56 -13.06 4.25
N TYR A 235 -10.33 -14.34 3.96
CA TYR A 235 -10.68 -14.98 2.70
C TYR A 235 -12.16 -15.34 2.63
#